data_ac9252a5e743f64c8638cf402868e426
#
_entry.id   ac9252a5e743f64c8638cf402868e426
#
_cell.length_a   1.000
_cell.length_b   1.000
_cell.length_c   1.000
_cell.angle_alpha   90.00
_cell.angle_beta   90.00
_cell.angle_gamma   90.00
#
_symmetry.space_group_name_H-M   'P 1'
#
loop_
_entity.id
_entity.type
_entity.pdbx_description
1 polymer ?
#
loop_
_entity_poly.entity_id
_entity_poly.type
_entity_poly.pdbx_seq_one_letter_code
_entity_poly.pdbx_strand_id
1 'polypeptide(L)'
;MNKDLATEITAIVTDANDKESYVTKNGIAYKVISEENVSIGDVLNGFVYIDKHDQAVFSTQIPESTKEKFGWGTVVLVNRKLGVFVDVGLENKDVVVSIDDLPTETHLWPREGAKLFISLKVDDKDRIWGNLADEEKFFEDYIEGTKEMHNDNVSGIVFHMKKSGTYAITEDKYILFVHPSERDEEPRLGQEISGRVIGLREDGVLYTSMQPRAHEVIDDDAMMLLEMLKRSESHHIPFHNKTDPELIKKQFGISKGQFKRAVGRLMKNGLVTQDETGTKLIKIPEDDIQLG
;
A
#
# COMPACT_ATOMS: atom_id res chain seq x y z
N MET A 1 8.22 27.41 24.69
CA MET A 1 7.66 26.69 23.54
C MET A 1 7.78 27.57 22.30
N ASN A 2 8.63 27.20 21.36
CA ASN A 2 8.82 27.92 20.12
C ASN A 2 7.60 27.67 19.19
N LYS A 3 6.81 28.72 18.91
CA LYS A 3 5.58 28.60 18.12
C LYS A 3 5.84 28.30 16.63
N ASP A 4 7.03 28.61 16.16
CA ASP A 4 7.43 28.43 14.75
C ASP A 4 7.85 26.97 14.44
N LEU A 5 8.06 26.12 15.47
CA LEU A 5 8.44 24.71 15.29
C LEU A 5 7.36 23.91 14.55
N ALA A 6 7.82 23.09 13.60
CA ALA A 6 7.00 22.25 12.72
C ALA A 6 6.02 23.04 11.84
N THR A 7 6.34 24.31 11.57
CA THR A 7 5.54 25.19 10.71
C THR A 7 6.38 25.81 9.59
N GLU A 8 5.70 26.17 8.52
CA GLU A 8 6.23 27.00 7.44
C GLU A 8 6.21 28.45 7.85
N ILE A 9 7.33 29.16 7.70
CA ILE A 9 7.42 30.58 8.01
C ILE A 9 8.17 31.35 6.92
N THR A 10 7.88 32.63 6.79
CA THR A 10 8.68 33.58 6.03
C THR A 10 9.60 34.35 6.99
N ALA A 11 10.89 34.42 6.69
CA ALA A 11 11.88 35.08 7.53
C ALA A 11 12.92 35.84 6.67
N ILE A 12 13.64 36.77 7.29
CA ILE A 12 14.65 37.61 6.62
C ILE A 12 16.04 37.12 7.01
N VAL A 13 16.95 37.01 6.04
CA VAL A 13 18.37 36.71 6.28
C VAL A 13 19.02 37.93 6.95
N THR A 14 19.46 37.74 8.18
CA THR A 14 20.06 38.82 9.01
C THR A 14 21.55 38.71 9.15
N ASP A 15 22.11 37.52 8.91
CA ASP A 15 23.56 37.25 8.91
C ASP A 15 23.86 36.16 7.86
N ALA A 16 24.96 36.38 7.10
CA ALA A 16 25.42 35.40 6.10
C ALA A 16 26.93 35.57 5.91
N ASN A 17 27.63 34.45 5.95
CA ASN A 17 29.07 34.35 5.63
C ASN A 17 29.31 33.06 4.81
N ASP A 18 30.57 32.82 4.42
CA ASP A 18 30.95 31.69 3.56
C ASP A 18 30.61 30.29 4.12
N LYS A 19 30.26 30.19 5.40
CA LYS A 19 30.02 28.92 6.09
C LYS A 19 28.60 28.75 6.60
N GLU A 20 27.98 29.83 7.04
CA GLU A 20 26.70 29.78 7.74
C GLU A 20 25.87 31.02 7.47
N SER A 21 24.57 30.86 7.41
CA SER A 21 23.61 31.94 7.27
C SER A 21 22.50 31.79 8.33
N TYR A 22 21.92 32.92 8.73
CA TYR A 22 20.88 32.96 9.75
C TYR A 22 19.72 33.83 9.28
N VAL A 23 18.51 33.34 9.52
CA VAL A 23 17.28 34.13 9.38
C VAL A 23 16.74 34.48 10.75
N THR A 24 16.07 35.63 10.83
CA THR A 24 15.39 36.05 12.07
C THR A 24 13.90 36.18 11.86
N LYS A 25 13.13 35.63 12.78
CA LYS A 25 11.66 35.77 12.89
C LYS A 25 11.28 36.03 14.34
N ASN A 26 10.48 37.06 14.60
CA ASN A 26 9.99 37.40 15.94
C ASN A 26 11.08 37.49 17.01
N GLY A 27 12.31 37.93 16.65
CA GLY A 27 13.45 38.03 17.56
C GLY A 27 14.18 36.71 17.83
N ILE A 28 13.81 35.63 17.16
CA ILE A 28 14.50 34.33 17.23
C ILE A 28 15.32 34.16 15.95
N ALA A 29 16.59 33.81 16.12
CA ALA A 29 17.49 33.51 15.00
C ALA A 29 17.54 32.00 14.78
N TYR A 30 17.44 31.56 13.51
CA TYR A 30 17.53 30.19 13.06
C TYR A 30 18.67 30.05 12.06
N LYS A 31 19.50 29.02 12.22
CA LYS A 31 20.51 28.65 11.23
C LYS A 31 19.81 28.17 9.95
N VAL A 32 20.23 28.70 8.79
CA VAL A 32 19.65 28.33 7.50
C VAL A 32 20.29 27.04 7.00
N ILE A 33 19.45 26.13 6.53
CA ILE A 33 19.81 24.97 5.72
C ILE A 33 19.22 25.22 4.34
N SER A 34 20.08 25.46 3.34
CA SER A 34 19.70 25.73 1.96
C SER A 34 20.74 25.17 1.01
N GLU A 35 20.27 24.67 -0.14
CA GLU A 35 21.15 24.29 -1.27
C GLU A 35 21.61 25.51 -2.08
N GLU A 36 20.90 26.65 -1.94
CA GLU A 36 21.21 27.90 -2.63
C GLU A 36 22.00 28.87 -1.73
N ASN A 37 22.85 29.69 -2.37
CA ASN A 37 23.51 30.77 -1.67
C ASN A 37 22.49 31.87 -1.30
N VAL A 38 22.48 32.26 -0.05
CA VAL A 38 21.63 33.31 0.47
C VAL A 38 22.40 34.54 0.87
N SER A 39 21.81 35.72 0.72
CA SER A 39 22.47 37.03 1.02
C SER A 39 21.68 37.76 2.11
N ILE A 40 22.41 38.61 2.87
CA ILE A 40 21.74 39.43 3.90
C ILE A 40 20.68 40.32 3.26
N GLY A 41 19.48 40.30 3.83
CA GLY A 41 18.31 41.02 3.35
C GLY A 41 17.37 40.17 2.49
N ASP A 42 17.75 38.95 2.09
CA ASP A 42 16.86 38.04 1.38
C ASP A 42 15.70 37.66 2.26
N VAL A 43 14.52 37.52 1.65
CA VAL A 43 13.30 37.03 2.29
C VAL A 43 13.06 35.60 1.83
N LEU A 44 13.17 34.67 2.76
CA LEU A 44 13.04 33.25 2.51
C LEU A 44 11.75 32.69 3.07
N ASN A 45 11.13 31.77 2.34
CA ASN A 45 10.09 30.88 2.86
C ASN A 45 10.70 29.54 3.18
N GLY A 46 10.38 28.99 4.35
CA GLY A 46 10.97 27.71 4.79
C GLY A 46 10.31 27.16 6.03
N PHE A 47 10.86 26.04 6.50
CA PHE A 47 10.34 25.24 7.57
C PHE A 47 11.28 25.22 8.78
N VAL A 48 10.71 25.40 10.00
CA VAL A 48 11.48 25.43 11.25
C VAL A 48 11.37 24.11 11.99
N TYR A 49 12.50 23.53 12.36
CA TYR A 49 12.54 22.31 13.16
C TYR A 49 13.76 22.26 14.09
N ILE A 50 13.77 21.29 15.00
CA ILE A 50 14.92 20.97 15.83
C ILE A 50 15.69 19.82 15.17
N ASP A 51 16.94 20.03 14.81
CA ASP A 51 17.80 19.03 14.19
C ASP A 51 18.29 17.96 15.19
N LYS A 52 19.13 17.03 14.74
CA LYS A 52 19.72 15.98 15.61
C LYS A 52 20.70 16.49 16.68
N HIS A 53 21.11 17.75 16.59
CA HIS A 53 22.04 18.41 17.52
C HIS A 53 21.29 19.33 18.51
N ASP A 54 19.96 19.19 18.59
CA ASP A 54 19.09 20.04 19.43
C ASP A 54 19.15 21.53 19.06
N GLN A 55 19.47 21.86 17.80
CA GLN A 55 19.49 23.22 17.29
C GLN A 55 18.22 23.54 16.50
N ALA A 56 17.63 24.70 16.76
CA ALA A 56 16.54 25.21 15.95
C ALA A 56 17.09 25.69 14.59
N VAL A 57 16.63 25.10 13.51
CA VAL A 57 17.08 25.35 12.15
C VAL A 57 15.90 25.75 11.25
N PHE A 58 16.22 26.49 10.20
CA PHE A 58 15.30 26.89 9.14
C PHE A 58 15.74 26.25 7.83
N SER A 59 14.93 25.38 7.26
CA SER A 59 15.20 24.76 5.97
C SER A 59 14.40 25.43 4.87
N THR A 60 15.03 25.71 3.73
CA THR A 60 14.32 26.13 2.52
C THR A 60 13.57 24.97 1.85
N GLN A 61 13.92 23.72 2.18
CA GLN A 61 13.17 22.55 1.80
C GLN A 61 12.03 22.35 2.80
N ILE A 62 10.80 22.46 2.30
CA ILE A 62 9.57 22.34 3.10
C ILE A 62 9.03 20.91 2.94
N PRO A 63 8.88 20.13 4.03
CA PRO A 63 8.32 18.81 3.97
C PRO A 63 6.82 18.85 3.61
N GLU A 64 6.29 17.77 3.04
CA GLU A 64 4.85 17.65 2.82
C GLU A 64 4.07 17.65 4.14
N SER A 65 4.64 17.00 5.17
CA SER A 65 4.06 16.91 6.50
C SER A 65 4.44 18.14 7.32
N THR A 66 3.45 18.89 7.75
CA THR A 66 3.62 20.03 8.67
C THR A 66 2.68 19.88 9.87
N LYS A 67 2.67 20.84 10.76
CA LYS A 67 1.73 20.86 11.89
C LYS A 67 0.26 20.97 11.44
N GLU A 68 0.02 21.59 10.28
CA GLU A 68 -1.31 21.88 9.76
C GLU A 68 -1.70 20.96 8.60
N LYS A 69 -0.73 20.24 8.00
CA LYS A 69 -0.92 19.45 6.80
C LYS A 69 -0.37 18.04 6.97
N PHE A 70 -1.14 17.05 6.55
CA PHE A 70 -0.69 15.68 6.40
C PHE A 70 0.12 15.51 5.12
N GLY A 71 1.16 14.68 5.18
CA GLY A 71 2.00 14.29 4.05
C GLY A 71 2.51 12.86 4.22
N TRP A 72 3.03 12.28 3.16
CA TRP A 72 3.61 10.95 3.18
C TRP A 72 5.04 10.98 3.69
N GLY A 73 5.35 10.12 4.66
CA GLY A 73 6.70 9.85 5.13
C GLY A 73 7.06 8.38 4.96
N THR A 74 8.38 8.09 4.95
CA THR A 74 8.90 6.74 4.82
C THR A 74 9.47 6.26 6.15
N VAL A 75 9.07 5.08 6.60
CA VAL A 75 9.63 4.46 7.82
C VAL A 75 11.07 4.05 7.56
N VAL A 76 12.00 4.57 8.37
CA VAL A 76 13.45 4.31 8.26
C VAL A 76 13.98 3.45 9.39
N LEU A 77 13.26 3.38 10.53
CA LEU A 77 13.67 2.56 11.68
C LEU A 77 12.45 2.16 12.51
N VAL A 78 12.44 0.93 12.99
CA VAL A 78 11.42 0.41 13.91
C VAL A 78 12.02 0.17 15.30
N ASN A 79 11.55 0.91 16.30
CA ASN A 79 11.96 0.77 17.70
C ASN A 79 10.78 0.28 18.55
N ARG A 80 10.89 -0.94 19.07
CA ARG A 80 9.80 -1.60 19.82
C ARG A 80 9.43 -0.91 21.13
N LYS A 81 10.22 0.06 21.61
CA LYS A 81 9.96 0.80 22.85
C LYS A 81 9.44 2.21 22.63
N LEU A 82 9.70 2.79 21.46
CA LEU A 82 9.36 4.18 21.15
C LEU A 82 8.30 4.31 20.07
N GLY A 83 8.31 3.41 19.09
CA GLY A 83 7.48 3.46 17.89
C GLY A 83 8.31 3.38 16.61
N VAL A 84 7.90 4.06 15.55
CA VAL A 84 8.61 4.04 14.27
C VAL A 84 9.15 5.43 13.93
N PHE A 85 10.35 5.45 13.35
CA PHE A 85 10.99 6.67 12.88
C PHE A 85 10.66 6.84 11.40
N VAL A 86 10.22 8.03 11.05
CA VAL A 86 9.72 8.37 9.72
C VAL A 86 10.51 9.53 9.15
N ASP A 87 11.13 9.29 8.00
CA ASP A 87 11.72 10.34 7.18
C ASP A 87 10.59 11.09 6.45
N VAL A 88 10.55 12.39 6.67
CA VAL A 88 9.59 13.32 6.03
C VAL A 88 10.31 14.31 5.11
N GLY A 89 11.57 14.04 4.75
CA GLY A 89 12.37 14.91 3.89
C GLY A 89 13.07 16.06 4.64
N LEU A 90 13.23 15.97 5.95
CA LEU A 90 13.99 16.94 6.75
C LEU A 90 15.46 16.50 6.85
N GLU A 91 16.38 17.42 6.58
CA GLU A 91 17.81 17.11 6.68
C GLU A 91 18.20 16.76 8.12
N ASN A 92 18.83 15.60 8.29
CA ASN A 92 19.30 15.10 9.59
C ASN A 92 18.22 14.95 10.67
N LYS A 93 16.95 14.73 10.30
CA LYS A 93 15.85 14.60 11.25
C LYS A 93 14.79 13.63 10.78
N ASP A 94 14.62 12.55 11.53
CA ASP A 94 13.45 11.69 11.44
C ASP A 94 12.45 12.06 12.54
N VAL A 95 11.17 11.90 12.27
CA VAL A 95 10.12 12.10 13.27
C VAL A 95 9.62 10.76 13.79
N VAL A 96 9.23 10.70 15.05
CA VAL A 96 8.75 9.47 15.69
C VAL A 96 7.23 9.45 15.67
N VAL A 97 6.63 8.41 15.10
CA VAL A 97 5.24 8.02 15.35
C VAL A 97 5.24 7.14 16.60
N SER A 98 4.51 7.55 17.63
CA SER A 98 4.50 6.89 18.94
C SER A 98 4.01 5.44 18.85
N ILE A 99 4.51 4.60 19.74
CA ILE A 99 3.98 3.24 19.96
C ILE A 99 2.48 3.25 20.27
N ASP A 100 1.98 4.29 20.91
CA ASP A 100 0.56 4.44 21.29
C ASP A 100 -0.35 4.68 20.09
N ASP A 101 0.22 5.17 18.97
CA ASP A 101 -0.49 5.45 17.72
C ASP A 101 -0.42 4.24 16.74
N LEU A 102 0.33 3.17 17.08
CA LEU A 102 0.53 2.00 16.24
C LEU A 102 -0.45 0.86 16.60
N PRO A 103 -0.67 -0.12 15.69
CA PRO A 103 -1.46 -1.31 15.99
C PRO A 103 -0.99 -2.02 17.27
N THR A 104 -1.92 -2.54 18.06
CA THR A 104 -1.62 -3.32 19.27
C THR A 104 -0.79 -4.56 18.95
N GLU A 105 -1.08 -5.21 17.84
CA GLU A 105 -0.37 -6.39 17.33
C GLU A 105 0.91 -5.98 16.60
N THR A 106 2.06 -6.25 17.21
CA THR A 106 3.37 -5.83 16.68
C THR A 106 3.73 -6.43 15.32
N HIS A 107 3.09 -7.55 14.92
CA HIS A 107 3.30 -8.13 13.59
C HIS A 107 2.63 -7.31 12.47
N LEU A 108 1.68 -6.44 12.82
CA LEU A 108 1.00 -5.50 11.92
C LEU A 108 1.70 -4.13 11.86
N TRP A 109 2.76 -3.92 12.63
CA TRP A 109 3.52 -2.68 12.57
C TRP A 109 4.16 -2.47 11.22
N PRO A 110 4.34 -1.19 10.82
CA PRO A 110 5.11 -0.85 9.62
C PRO A 110 6.52 -1.44 9.69
N ARG A 111 7.07 -1.79 8.55
CA ARG A 111 8.49 -2.12 8.40
C ARG A 111 9.24 -0.95 7.76
N GLU A 112 10.56 -1.00 7.80
CA GLU A 112 11.41 -0.09 7.02
C GLU A 112 11.00 -0.10 5.55
N GLY A 113 10.88 1.10 4.95
CA GLY A 113 10.34 1.33 3.62
C GLY A 113 8.82 1.51 3.56
N ALA A 114 8.06 1.21 4.61
CA ALA A 114 6.62 1.46 4.66
C ALA A 114 6.30 2.95 4.58
N LYS A 115 5.15 3.30 4.01
CA LYS A 115 4.68 4.69 3.88
C LYS A 115 3.62 4.99 4.92
N LEU A 116 3.78 6.08 5.65
CA LEU A 116 2.79 6.56 6.62
C LEU A 116 2.33 7.97 6.27
N PHE A 117 1.03 8.20 6.35
CA PHE A 117 0.44 9.52 6.15
C PHE A 117 0.32 10.20 7.52
N ILE A 118 1.14 11.22 7.74
CA ILE A 118 1.32 11.85 9.05
C ILE A 118 1.30 13.38 8.94
N SER A 119 0.82 14.02 9.99
CA SER A 119 1.11 15.43 10.28
C SER A 119 2.13 15.51 11.42
N LEU A 120 2.58 16.72 11.75
CA LEU A 120 3.55 16.92 12.81
C LEU A 120 2.91 17.52 14.05
N LYS A 121 3.32 17.06 15.22
CA LYS A 121 2.92 17.64 16.52
C LYS A 121 4.17 17.99 17.35
N VAL A 122 4.10 19.07 18.12
CA VAL A 122 5.19 19.53 18.99
C VAL A 122 4.73 19.37 20.44
N ASP A 123 5.52 18.68 21.26
CA ASP A 123 5.21 18.50 22.67
C ASP A 123 5.74 19.67 23.54
N ASP A 124 5.44 19.63 24.83
CA ASP A 124 5.84 20.67 25.80
C ASP A 124 7.36 20.82 25.99
N LYS A 125 8.15 19.89 25.43
CA LYS A 125 9.61 19.89 25.45
C LYS A 125 10.21 20.27 24.11
N ASP A 126 9.41 20.89 23.22
CA ASP A 126 9.78 21.27 21.84
C ASP A 126 10.24 20.08 20.97
N ARG A 127 9.83 18.84 21.29
CA ARG A 127 10.11 17.67 20.45
C ARG A 127 9.03 17.51 19.40
N ILE A 128 9.45 17.19 18.15
CA ILE A 128 8.56 16.97 17.02
C ILE A 128 8.23 15.48 16.91
N TRP A 129 6.95 15.17 16.86
CA TRP A 129 6.39 13.83 16.71
C TRP A 129 5.56 13.75 15.43
N GLY A 130 5.54 12.56 14.79
CA GLY A 130 4.56 12.24 13.76
C GLY A 130 3.21 11.92 14.40
N ASN A 131 2.15 12.54 13.91
CA ASN A 131 0.77 12.26 14.24
C ASN A 131 0.16 11.46 13.10
N LEU A 132 -0.10 10.16 13.31
CA LEU A 132 -0.63 9.27 12.29
C LEU A 132 -2.06 9.71 11.91
N ALA A 133 -2.34 9.74 10.60
CA ALA A 133 -3.69 10.01 10.11
C ALA A 133 -4.64 8.88 10.54
N ASP A 134 -5.81 9.24 11.02
CA ASP A 134 -6.89 8.32 11.31
C ASP A 134 -7.67 7.95 10.03
N GLU A 135 -8.65 7.04 10.16
CA GLU A 135 -9.48 6.61 9.05
C GLU A 135 -10.27 7.77 8.43
N GLU A 136 -10.81 8.68 9.26
CA GLU A 136 -11.65 9.79 8.81
C GLU A 136 -10.88 10.69 7.84
N LYS A 137 -9.59 10.91 8.12
CA LYS A 137 -8.73 11.73 7.27
C LYS A 137 -8.60 11.21 5.83
N PHE A 138 -8.58 9.90 5.65
CA PHE A 138 -8.52 9.29 4.32
C PHE A 138 -9.86 9.39 3.57
N PHE A 139 -10.97 9.45 4.31
CA PHE A 139 -12.31 9.60 3.73
C PHE A 139 -12.73 11.06 3.49
N GLU A 140 -11.91 12.07 3.86
CA GLU A 140 -12.22 13.48 3.57
C GLU A 140 -12.12 13.81 2.07
N ASP A 141 -11.10 13.27 1.39
CA ASP A 141 -10.72 13.64 0.02
C ASP A 141 -10.58 12.44 -0.92
N TYR A 142 -11.19 11.29 -0.61
CA TYR A 142 -11.10 10.12 -1.48
C TYR A 142 -11.96 10.30 -2.74
N ILE A 143 -11.61 9.56 -3.79
CA ILE A 143 -12.35 9.51 -5.02
C ILE A 143 -13.19 8.22 -5.03
N GLU A 144 -14.47 8.34 -5.33
CA GLU A 144 -15.35 7.19 -5.47
C GLU A 144 -14.97 6.38 -6.71
N GLY A 145 -14.80 5.07 -6.52
CA GLY A 145 -14.58 4.14 -7.62
C GLY A 145 -15.82 3.98 -8.49
N THR A 146 -15.64 3.41 -9.67
CA THR A 146 -16.72 3.16 -10.61
C THR A 146 -16.85 1.68 -10.97
N LYS A 147 -17.99 1.29 -11.56
CA LYS A 147 -18.22 -0.12 -11.95
C LYS A 147 -17.32 -0.60 -13.09
N GLU A 148 -16.87 0.33 -13.92
CA GLU A 148 -15.96 0.07 -15.05
C GLU A 148 -14.59 -0.39 -14.58
N MET A 149 -14.21 -0.06 -13.33
CA MET A 149 -12.95 -0.52 -12.71
C MET A 149 -12.98 -2.01 -12.31
N HIS A 150 -14.11 -2.71 -12.53
CA HIS A 150 -14.18 -4.15 -12.25
C HIS A 150 -13.11 -4.90 -13.03
N ASN A 151 -12.36 -5.75 -12.35
CA ASN A 151 -11.23 -6.54 -12.88
C ASN A 151 -9.93 -5.77 -13.13
N ASP A 152 -9.87 -4.46 -12.87
CA ASP A 152 -8.62 -3.69 -12.94
C ASP A 152 -7.66 -4.12 -11.85
N ASN A 153 -6.36 -4.10 -12.17
CA ASN A 153 -5.30 -4.24 -11.18
C ASN A 153 -5.07 -2.87 -10.50
N VAL A 154 -5.03 -2.89 -9.19
CA VAL A 154 -4.84 -1.69 -8.38
C VAL A 154 -3.76 -1.93 -7.33
N SER A 155 -3.05 -0.86 -6.96
CA SER A 155 -2.09 -0.87 -5.85
C SER A 155 -2.38 0.27 -4.91
N GLY A 156 -2.17 0.06 -3.61
CA GLY A 156 -2.42 1.09 -2.61
C GLY A 156 -1.67 0.84 -1.31
N ILE A 157 -1.55 1.88 -0.49
CA ILE A 157 -0.89 1.85 0.80
C ILE A 157 -1.92 1.56 1.89
N VAL A 158 -1.66 0.54 2.71
CA VAL A 158 -2.52 0.17 3.84
C VAL A 158 -2.48 1.27 4.90
N PHE A 159 -3.64 1.83 5.21
CA PHE A 159 -3.76 2.86 6.24
C PHE A 159 -4.60 2.43 7.45
N HIS A 160 -5.46 1.42 7.31
CA HIS A 160 -6.31 0.97 8.42
C HIS A 160 -6.63 -0.52 8.33
N MET A 161 -6.67 -1.18 9.49
CA MET A 161 -6.96 -2.61 9.60
C MET A 161 -8.05 -2.83 10.63
N LYS A 162 -9.12 -3.52 10.24
CA LYS A 162 -10.25 -3.94 11.08
C LYS A 162 -10.41 -5.46 11.01
N LYS A 163 -11.11 -6.03 11.98
CA LYS A 163 -11.51 -7.46 11.91
C LYS A 163 -12.31 -7.79 10.65
N SER A 164 -13.05 -6.81 10.11
CA SER A 164 -13.83 -6.95 8.88
C SER A 164 -12.99 -6.93 7.61
N GLY A 165 -11.79 -6.39 7.64
CA GLY A 165 -10.88 -6.28 6.49
C GLY A 165 -9.89 -5.14 6.61
N THR A 166 -9.05 -5.03 5.58
CA THR A 166 -7.97 -4.06 5.46
C THR A 166 -8.35 -2.97 4.47
N TYR A 167 -8.07 -1.73 4.83
CA TYR A 167 -8.25 -0.56 3.97
C TYR A 167 -6.90 -0.08 3.47
N ALA A 168 -6.84 0.24 2.18
CA ALA A 168 -5.68 0.87 1.54
C ALA A 168 -6.13 2.03 0.65
N ILE A 169 -5.24 2.95 0.36
CA ILE A 169 -5.49 4.08 -0.55
C ILE A 169 -4.53 4.03 -1.72
N THR A 170 -5.03 4.22 -2.93
CA THR A 170 -4.23 4.32 -4.15
C THR A 170 -3.61 5.72 -4.28
N GLU A 171 -2.65 5.88 -5.21
CA GLU A 171 -2.08 7.18 -5.55
C GLU A 171 -3.16 8.15 -6.06
N ASP A 172 -4.13 7.64 -6.84
CA ASP A 172 -5.29 8.40 -7.34
C ASP A 172 -6.39 8.61 -6.30
N LYS A 173 -6.13 8.30 -5.02
CA LYS A 173 -7.05 8.44 -3.89
C LYS A 173 -8.29 7.55 -3.92
N TYR A 174 -8.31 6.44 -4.65
CA TYR A 174 -9.35 5.42 -4.48
C TYR A 174 -9.10 4.62 -3.20
N ILE A 175 -10.17 4.36 -2.44
CA ILE A 175 -10.07 3.49 -1.26
C ILE A 175 -10.35 2.05 -1.66
N LEU A 176 -9.42 1.18 -1.30
CA LEU A 176 -9.49 -0.26 -1.48
C LEU A 176 -9.93 -0.91 -0.16
N PHE A 177 -10.80 -1.89 -0.24
CA PHE A 177 -11.17 -2.75 0.87
C PHE A 177 -10.89 -4.21 0.54
N VAL A 178 -10.03 -4.85 1.32
CA VAL A 178 -9.66 -6.26 1.19
C VAL A 178 -10.29 -7.05 2.33
N HIS A 179 -11.28 -7.88 2.01
CA HIS A 179 -11.88 -8.79 2.98
C HIS A 179 -10.87 -9.86 3.42
N PRO A 180 -10.91 -10.40 4.66
CA PRO A 180 -9.98 -11.45 5.12
C PRO A 180 -9.92 -12.70 4.24
N SER A 181 -11.01 -13.08 3.55
CA SER A 181 -11.03 -14.21 2.59
C SER A 181 -10.32 -13.92 1.28
N GLU A 182 -10.02 -12.66 1.00
CA GLU A 182 -9.42 -12.20 -0.26
C GLU A 182 -7.91 -11.95 -0.13
N ARG A 183 -7.29 -12.46 0.95
CA ARG A 183 -5.86 -12.41 1.22
C ARG A 183 -5.37 -13.65 1.96
N ASP A 184 -4.11 -14.03 1.78
CA ASP A 184 -3.50 -15.14 2.52
C ASP A 184 -3.00 -14.68 3.90
N GLU A 185 -2.37 -13.49 3.97
CA GLU A 185 -1.86 -12.88 5.19
C GLU A 185 -2.44 -11.48 5.38
N GLU A 186 -2.53 -11.03 6.63
CA GLU A 186 -2.94 -9.66 6.93
C GLU A 186 -1.80 -8.69 6.63
N PRO A 187 -2.02 -7.70 5.72
CA PRO A 187 -1.02 -6.69 5.43
C PRO A 187 -0.76 -5.78 6.64
N ARG A 188 0.45 -5.23 6.70
CA ARG A 188 0.86 -4.31 7.76
C ARG A 188 0.44 -2.89 7.46
N LEU A 189 0.37 -2.08 8.50
CA LEU A 189 0.22 -0.63 8.35
C LEU A 189 1.35 -0.07 7.47
N GLY A 190 1.00 0.79 6.53
CA GLY A 190 1.95 1.43 5.61
C GLY A 190 2.53 0.50 4.54
N GLN A 191 2.09 -0.74 4.47
CA GLN A 191 2.51 -1.67 3.42
C GLN A 191 1.81 -1.34 2.11
N GLU A 192 2.57 -1.33 1.01
CA GLU A 192 1.97 -1.33 -0.32
C GLU A 192 1.42 -2.73 -0.62
N ILE A 193 0.17 -2.77 -1.07
CA ILE A 193 -0.51 -3.97 -1.52
C ILE A 193 -0.95 -3.81 -2.96
N SER A 194 -0.99 -4.92 -3.68
CA SER A 194 -1.55 -4.99 -5.03
C SER A 194 -2.67 -6.02 -5.06
N GLY A 195 -3.69 -5.74 -5.84
CA GLY A 195 -4.83 -6.62 -5.96
C GLY A 195 -5.65 -6.29 -7.20
N ARG A 196 -6.78 -6.96 -7.31
CA ARG A 196 -7.74 -6.81 -8.40
C ARG A 196 -9.08 -6.34 -7.84
N VAL A 197 -9.70 -5.39 -8.49
CA VAL A 197 -11.05 -4.94 -8.14
C VAL A 197 -12.05 -6.04 -8.46
N ILE A 198 -12.80 -6.49 -7.45
CA ILE A 198 -13.82 -7.54 -7.56
C ILE A 198 -15.24 -7.01 -7.34
N GLY A 199 -15.39 -5.75 -6.98
CA GLY A 199 -16.70 -5.13 -6.76
C GLY A 199 -16.60 -3.69 -6.29
N LEU A 200 -17.77 -3.05 -6.17
CA LEU A 200 -17.92 -1.67 -5.73
C LEU A 200 -18.92 -1.60 -4.57
N ARG A 201 -18.59 -0.92 -3.49
CA ARG A 201 -19.49 -0.58 -2.40
C ARG A 201 -20.39 0.61 -2.77
N GLU A 202 -21.49 0.79 -2.04
CA GLU A 202 -22.40 1.93 -2.24
C GLU A 202 -21.76 3.30 -1.99
N ASP A 203 -20.72 3.34 -1.15
CA ASP A 203 -19.93 4.52 -0.83
C ASP A 203 -18.70 4.71 -1.74
N GLY A 204 -18.63 4.01 -2.86
CA GLY A 204 -17.53 4.17 -3.82
C GLY A 204 -16.23 3.46 -3.45
N VAL A 205 -16.16 2.72 -2.32
CA VAL A 205 -14.99 1.93 -1.94
C VAL A 205 -14.90 0.68 -2.82
N LEU A 206 -13.71 0.39 -3.33
CA LEU A 206 -13.44 -0.74 -4.22
C LEU A 206 -13.18 -2.01 -3.41
N TYR A 207 -14.06 -3.02 -3.55
CA TYR A 207 -13.72 -4.36 -3.08
C TYR A 207 -12.56 -4.92 -3.89
N THR A 208 -11.51 -5.35 -3.22
CA THR A 208 -10.26 -5.77 -3.84
C THR A 208 -9.85 -7.15 -3.35
N SER A 209 -9.44 -8.02 -4.28
CA SER A 209 -8.87 -9.33 -3.98
C SER A 209 -7.35 -9.30 -4.19
N MET A 210 -6.59 -9.78 -3.21
CA MET A 210 -5.15 -10.03 -3.31
C MET A 210 -4.86 -11.47 -3.74
N GLN A 211 -5.92 -12.29 -3.91
CA GLN A 211 -5.76 -13.65 -4.42
C GLN A 211 -5.41 -13.63 -5.91
N PRO A 212 -4.47 -14.47 -6.35
CA PRO A 212 -4.14 -14.57 -7.76
C PRO A 212 -5.36 -15.01 -8.56
N ARG A 213 -5.43 -14.58 -9.81
CA ARG A 213 -6.48 -15.04 -10.73
C ARG A 213 -6.43 -16.55 -10.89
N ALA A 214 -7.60 -17.17 -11.14
CA ALA A 214 -7.71 -18.63 -11.28
C ALA A 214 -6.75 -19.18 -12.35
N HIS A 215 -6.50 -18.44 -13.44
CA HIS A 215 -5.55 -18.83 -14.48
C HIS A 215 -4.08 -18.68 -14.06
N GLU A 216 -3.73 -17.77 -13.16
CA GLU A 216 -2.36 -17.57 -12.64
C GLU A 216 -1.92 -18.69 -11.68
N VAL A 217 -2.89 -19.41 -11.09
CA VAL A 217 -2.65 -20.55 -10.17
C VAL A 217 -2.68 -21.89 -10.92
N ILE A 218 -3.08 -21.88 -12.18
CA ILE A 218 -3.24 -23.07 -13.01
C ILE A 218 -1.90 -23.38 -13.68
N ASP A 219 -1.30 -24.56 -13.38
CA ASP A 219 -0.13 -25.04 -14.12
C ASP A 219 -0.49 -25.38 -15.58
N ASP A 220 0.56 -25.52 -16.42
CA ASP A 220 0.40 -25.79 -17.85
C ASP A 220 -0.51 -26.99 -18.12
N ASP A 221 -0.44 -28.04 -17.32
CA ASP A 221 -1.30 -29.23 -17.46
C ASP A 221 -2.78 -28.90 -17.19
N ALA A 222 -3.05 -28.08 -16.16
CA ALA A 222 -4.43 -27.70 -15.81
C ALA A 222 -4.98 -26.66 -16.79
N MET A 223 -4.14 -25.74 -17.31
CA MET A 223 -4.52 -24.79 -18.35
C MET A 223 -4.88 -25.55 -19.65
N MET A 224 -4.08 -26.50 -20.05
CA MET A 224 -4.39 -27.34 -21.20
C MET A 224 -5.74 -28.05 -21.09
N LEU A 225 -6.03 -28.63 -19.92
CA LEU A 225 -7.32 -29.32 -19.67
C LEU A 225 -8.50 -28.33 -19.69
N LEU A 226 -8.32 -27.14 -19.13
CA LEU A 226 -9.34 -26.09 -19.11
C LEU A 226 -9.67 -25.63 -20.54
N GLU A 227 -8.64 -25.38 -21.36
CA GLU A 227 -8.82 -25.00 -22.76
C GLU A 227 -9.51 -26.10 -23.60
N MET A 228 -9.19 -27.36 -23.34
CA MET A 228 -9.88 -28.47 -23.99
C MET A 228 -11.36 -28.55 -23.59
N LEU A 229 -11.67 -28.31 -22.30
CA LEU A 229 -13.04 -28.26 -21.82
C LEU A 229 -13.82 -27.10 -22.44
N LYS A 230 -13.22 -25.91 -22.57
CA LYS A 230 -13.84 -24.74 -23.22
C LYS A 230 -14.16 -25.01 -24.68
N ARG A 231 -13.23 -25.66 -25.43
CA ARG A 231 -13.39 -25.98 -26.85
C ARG A 231 -14.35 -27.14 -27.13
N SER A 232 -14.63 -27.97 -26.13
CA SER A 232 -15.63 -29.05 -26.25
C SER A 232 -17.03 -28.46 -26.34
N GLU A 233 -17.83 -28.82 -27.34
CA GLU A 233 -19.21 -28.37 -27.54
C GLU A 233 -20.10 -28.63 -26.29
N SER A 234 -19.81 -29.73 -25.57
CA SER A 234 -20.55 -30.11 -24.34
C SER A 234 -19.91 -29.56 -23.07
N HIS A 235 -18.78 -28.84 -23.16
CA HIS A 235 -17.95 -28.44 -22.00
C HIS A 235 -17.61 -29.61 -21.09
N HIS A 236 -17.43 -30.79 -21.67
CA HIS A 236 -17.20 -32.07 -20.98
C HIS A 236 -16.15 -32.89 -21.72
N ILE A 237 -15.27 -33.54 -20.94
CA ILE A 237 -14.33 -34.56 -21.46
C ILE A 237 -14.59 -35.89 -20.72
N PRO A 238 -14.64 -37.03 -21.44
CA PRO A 238 -14.96 -38.35 -20.84
C PRO A 238 -13.75 -38.95 -20.14
N PHE A 239 -13.05 -38.13 -19.32
CA PHE A 239 -11.86 -38.53 -18.57
C PHE A 239 -12.02 -38.14 -17.10
N HIS A 240 -11.71 -39.07 -16.20
CA HIS A 240 -11.80 -38.90 -14.76
C HIS A 240 -10.63 -39.60 -14.05
N ASN A 241 -10.53 -39.44 -12.73
CA ASN A 241 -9.41 -39.96 -11.92
C ASN A 241 -9.23 -41.49 -11.99
N LYS A 242 -10.24 -42.25 -12.41
CA LYS A 242 -10.17 -43.72 -12.57
C LYS A 242 -9.87 -44.14 -14.01
N THR A 243 -9.86 -43.21 -15.00
CA THR A 243 -9.56 -43.51 -16.40
C THR A 243 -8.19 -44.19 -16.55
N ASP A 244 -8.08 -45.09 -17.53
CA ASP A 244 -6.85 -45.81 -17.82
C ASP A 244 -5.67 -44.86 -18.11
N PRO A 245 -4.47 -45.08 -17.53
CA PRO A 245 -3.29 -44.24 -17.73
C PRO A 245 -2.89 -44.09 -19.22
N GLU A 246 -2.99 -45.15 -19.99
CA GLU A 246 -2.59 -45.13 -21.41
C GLU A 246 -3.52 -44.26 -22.25
N LEU A 247 -4.83 -44.24 -21.93
CA LEU A 247 -5.79 -43.37 -22.57
C LEU A 247 -5.52 -41.90 -22.25
N ILE A 248 -5.22 -41.59 -20.96
CA ILE A 248 -4.86 -40.22 -20.55
C ILE A 248 -3.61 -39.75 -21.28
N LYS A 249 -2.55 -40.58 -21.29
CA LYS A 249 -1.28 -40.27 -21.97
C LYS A 249 -1.46 -40.06 -23.46
N LYS A 250 -2.26 -40.91 -24.09
CA LYS A 250 -2.56 -40.81 -25.55
C LYS A 250 -3.32 -39.53 -25.89
N GLN A 251 -4.27 -39.12 -25.04
CA GLN A 251 -5.13 -37.96 -25.32
C GLN A 251 -4.48 -36.64 -24.96
N PHE A 252 -3.77 -36.56 -23.82
CA PHE A 252 -3.28 -35.31 -23.25
C PHE A 252 -1.75 -35.18 -23.23
N GLY A 253 -1.02 -36.30 -23.53
CA GLY A 253 0.44 -36.28 -23.46
C GLY A 253 1.02 -36.28 -22.03
N ILE A 254 0.19 -36.34 -21.00
CA ILE A 254 0.57 -36.24 -19.58
C ILE A 254 0.34 -37.57 -18.85
N SER A 255 1.02 -37.76 -17.71
CA SER A 255 0.81 -38.92 -16.86
C SER A 255 -0.54 -38.81 -16.09
N LYS A 256 -1.10 -39.96 -15.66
CA LYS A 256 -2.29 -39.99 -14.80
C LYS A 256 -2.11 -39.21 -13.49
N GLY A 257 -0.88 -39.15 -12.96
CA GLY A 257 -0.56 -38.36 -11.76
C GLY A 257 -0.68 -36.84 -12.03
N GLN A 258 -0.16 -36.39 -13.19
CA GLN A 258 -0.30 -35.00 -13.65
C GLN A 258 -1.76 -34.65 -13.90
N PHE A 259 -2.50 -35.49 -14.63
CA PHE A 259 -3.93 -35.31 -14.88
C PHE A 259 -4.73 -35.15 -13.58
N LYS A 260 -4.49 -36.03 -12.57
CA LYS A 260 -5.15 -35.93 -11.27
C LYS A 260 -4.85 -34.60 -10.54
N ARG A 261 -3.58 -34.16 -10.56
CA ARG A 261 -3.20 -32.88 -9.96
C ARG A 261 -3.86 -31.70 -10.67
N ALA A 262 -3.83 -31.69 -11.99
CA ALA A 262 -4.43 -30.66 -12.84
C ALA A 262 -5.95 -30.55 -12.61
N VAL A 263 -6.68 -31.67 -12.67
CA VAL A 263 -8.13 -31.68 -12.35
C VAL A 263 -8.39 -31.26 -10.92
N GLY A 264 -7.59 -31.73 -9.95
CA GLY A 264 -7.71 -31.34 -8.54
C GLY A 264 -7.56 -29.82 -8.33
N ARG A 265 -6.65 -29.16 -9.05
CA ARG A 265 -6.51 -27.69 -9.05
C ARG A 265 -7.72 -26.99 -9.66
N LEU A 266 -8.18 -27.44 -10.83
CA LEU A 266 -9.38 -26.89 -11.45
C LEU A 266 -10.62 -27.03 -10.55
N MET A 267 -10.77 -28.17 -9.85
CA MET A 267 -11.84 -28.36 -8.86
C MET A 267 -11.70 -27.45 -7.65
N LYS A 268 -10.50 -27.29 -7.10
CA LYS A 268 -10.22 -26.37 -5.98
C LYS A 268 -10.57 -24.92 -6.32
N ASN A 269 -10.37 -24.53 -7.57
CA ASN A 269 -10.72 -23.19 -8.07
C ASN A 269 -12.20 -23.08 -8.52
N GLY A 270 -13.01 -24.12 -8.32
CA GLY A 270 -14.45 -24.11 -8.66
C GLY A 270 -14.76 -24.04 -10.16
N LEU A 271 -13.79 -24.38 -11.02
CA LEU A 271 -13.90 -24.29 -12.46
C LEU A 271 -14.52 -25.55 -13.07
N VAL A 272 -14.26 -26.72 -12.49
CA VAL A 272 -14.75 -28.00 -13.00
C VAL A 272 -15.34 -28.86 -11.89
N THR A 273 -16.22 -29.78 -12.28
CA THR A 273 -16.65 -30.93 -11.46
C THR A 273 -16.24 -32.21 -12.14
N GLN A 274 -16.12 -33.30 -11.39
CA GLN A 274 -15.80 -34.61 -11.90
C GLN A 274 -16.72 -35.68 -11.33
N ASP A 275 -17.23 -36.56 -12.19
CA ASP A 275 -18.01 -37.73 -11.83
C ASP A 275 -17.51 -38.99 -12.59
N GLU A 276 -18.29 -40.08 -12.58
CA GLU A 276 -17.94 -41.33 -13.29
C GLU A 276 -18.03 -41.21 -14.81
N THR A 277 -18.68 -40.18 -15.34
CA THR A 277 -18.80 -39.94 -16.78
C THR A 277 -17.65 -39.13 -17.34
N GLY A 278 -16.94 -38.34 -16.47
CA GLY A 278 -15.81 -37.53 -16.87
C GLY A 278 -15.65 -36.26 -16.05
N THR A 279 -15.00 -35.27 -16.66
CA THR A 279 -14.76 -33.94 -16.07
C THR A 279 -15.56 -32.90 -16.89
N LYS A 280 -16.29 -32.03 -16.17
CA LYS A 280 -17.18 -31.02 -16.77
C LYS A 280 -16.86 -29.61 -16.25
N LEU A 281 -16.86 -28.64 -17.13
CA LEU A 281 -16.74 -27.22 -16.79
C LEU A 281 -17.99 -26.73 -16.05
N ILE A 282 -17.81 -26.03 -14.92
CA ILE A 282 -18.91 -25.42 -14.13
C ILE A 282 -18.95 -23.92 -14.39
N LYS A 283 -17.77 -23.27 -14.43
CA LYS A 283 -17.64 -21.84 -14.57
C LYS A 283 -16.53 -21.53 -15.57
N ILE A 284 -16.82 -20.63 -16.52
CA ILE A 284 -15.79 -20.07 -17.39
C ILE A 284 -15.16 -18.90 -16.64
N PRO A 285 -13.82 -18.82 -16.50
CA PRO A 285 -13.17 -17.66 -15.90
C PRO A 285 -13.60 -16.37 -16.63
N GLU A 286 -13.95 -15.34 -15.87
CA GLU A 286 -14.50 -14.09 -16.38
C GLU A 286 -13.50 -13.30 -17.28
N ASP A 287 -12.22 -13.63 -17.19
CA ASP A 287 -11.14 -12.97 -17.95
C ASP A 287 -11.11 -13.35 -19.46
N ASP A 288 -11.85 -14.37 -19.88
CA ASP A 288 -11.88 -14.85 -21.27
C ASP A 288 -13.03 -14.27 -22.14
N ILE A 289 -13.88 -13.42 -21.58
CA ILE A 289 -15.04 -12.85 -22.29
C ILE A 289 -14.67 -11.71 -23.26
N GLN A 290 -13.42 -11.25 -23.27
CA GLN A 290 -12.98 -10.10 -24.10
C GLN A 290 -12.28 -10.48 -25.41
N LEU A 291 -12.28 -11.73 -25.85
CA LEU A 291 -11.72 -12.15 -27.15
C LEU A 291 -12.80 -12.80 -28.04
N GLY A 292 -13.83 -12.02 -28.36
CA GLY A 292 -14.85 -12.37 -29.33
C GLY A 292 -15.20 -11.17 -30.20
#